data_61e4c61152aeb32db820bbc70a882b9f
#
_entry.id   61e4c61152aeb32db820bbc70a882b9f
#
_cell.length_a   1.000
_cell.length_b   1.000
_cell.length_c   1.000
_cell.angle_alpha   90.00
_cell.angle_beta   90.00
_cell.angle_gamma   90.00
#
_symmetry.space_group_name_H-M   'P 1'
#
loop_
_entity.id
_entity.type
_entity.pdbx_description
1 polymer ?
#
loop_
_entity_poly.entity_id
_entity_poly.type
_entity_poly.pdbx_seq_one_letter_code
_entity_poly.pdbx_strand_id
1 'polypeptide(L)'
;MAMIRPQRIETITEFHRLRGLPGPVHPSVSVVRFEDMKHSGDHPTSWVLDFYAIALKHNFHAKLKYGQQVYDFDEGTMTFMAPGQKIGVEYDEATPLEHSGWLLIFHADFLWNTPMAKRIRQYEFFDYAVNEALFLSEQEEVILNEIMLNIGKEYQRSVDEFTQHIIIGQLEVLLAYAERFYKRQFFTRRISNHDVLSRLEEVLNESFLQENLVAKGIPSVVFVAEALNVSPNYLSGLLKTLTGKSTQHHIHDKLIDVAKNMLSTTGMSVSEVAYSLGFDYPQTFSKLFKSKTTFSPAGFRQSFN
;
A
#
# COMPACT_ATOMS: atom_id res chain seq x y z
N MET A 1 25.72 -14.51 -1.86
CA MET A 1 25.27 -13.22 -2.44
C MET A 1 25.51 -12.12 -1.42
N ALA A 2 26.37 -11.14 -1.72
CA ALA A 2 26.59 -10.01 -0.84
C ALA A 2 25.29 -9.21 -0.77
N MET A 3 24.72 -8.99 0.43
CA MET A 3 23.58 -8.10 0.62
C MET A 3 24.04 -6.68 0.29
N ILE A 4 23.65 -6.17 -0.88
CA ILE A 4 23.86 -4.78 -1.27
C ILE A 4 23.01 -3.94 -0.30
N ARG A 5 23.66 -3.14 0.54
CA ARG A 5 22.94 -2.21 1.43
C ARG A 5 22.29 -1.14 0.57
N PRO A 6 20.99 -0.84 0.80
CA PRO A 6 20.32 0.23 0.07
C PRO A 6 21.02 1.56 0.33
N GLN A 7 21.18 2.37 -0.70
CA GLN A 7 21.69 3.74 -0.55
C GLN A 7 20.57 4.61 0.01
N ARG A 8 20.83 5.31 1.12
CA ARG A 8 19.91 6.28 1.69
C ARG A 8 20.16 7.66 1.08
N ILE A 9 19.09 8.32 0.66
CA ILE A 9 19.10 9.69 0.11
C ILE A 9 18.28 10.57 1.04
N GLU A 10 18.96 11.46 1.74
CA GLU A 10 18.35 12.25 2.81
C GLU A 10 17.76 13.56 2.30
N THR A 11 18.30 14.14 1.22
CA THR A 11 17.88 15.45 0.71
C THR A 11 17.55 15.44 -0.77
N ILE A 12 16.63 16.34 -1.17
CA ILE A 12 16.29 16.57 -2.58
C ILE A 12 17.51 17.04 -3.38
N THR A 13 18.37 17.84 -2.78
CA THR A 13 19.62 18.29 -3.40
C THR A 13 20.56 17.13 -3.72
N GLU A 14 20.68 16.18 -2.80
CA GLU A 14 21.46 14.94 -3.02
C GLU A 14 20.85 14.10 -4.16
N PHE A 15 19.52 13.95 -4.16
CA PHE A 15 18.81 13.26 -5.24
C PHE A 15 19.12 13.89 -6.62
N HIS A 16 19.01 15.22 -6.73
CA HIS A 16 19.32 15.95 -7.97
C HIS A 16 20.76 15.69 -8.43
N ARG A 17 21.73 15.79 -7.52
CA ARG A 17 23.13 15.51 -7.83
C ARG A 17 23.34 14.08 -8.36
N LEU A 18 22.74 13.09 -7.69
CA LEU A 18 22.85 11.68 -8.09
C LEU A 18 22.17 11.40 -9.44
N ARG A 19 21.13 12.15 -9.79
CA ARG A 19 20.42 12.00 -11.05
C ARG A 19 20.92 12.93 -12.15
N GLY A 20 22.01 13.68 -11.92
CA GLY A 20 22.58 14.61 -12.88
C GLY A 20 21.64 15.75 -13.27
N LEU A 21 20.71 16.09 -12.39
CA LEU A 21 19.77 17.19 -12.54
C LEU A 21 20.39 18.51 -12.10
N PRO A 22 19.92 19.68 -12.61
CA PRO A 22 20.24 20.97 -12.03
C PRO A 22 19.87 21.04 -10.56
N GLY A 23 20.48 21.92 -9.78
CA GLY A 23 20.10 22.13 -8.38
C GLY A 23 18.60 22.45 -8.24
N PRO A 24 17.91 21.96 -7.19
CA PRO A 24 16.49 22.21 -7.02
C PRO A 24 16.21 23.70 -6.76
N VAL A 25 15.09 24.21 -7.30
CA VAL A 25 14.64 25.60 -7.09
C VAL A 25 14.18 25.82 -5.65
N HIS A 26 13.62 24.75 -5.02
CA HIS A 26 13.18 24.79 -3.63
C HIS A 26 13.78 23.60 -2.85
N PRO A 27 14.30 23.80 -1.62
CA PRO A 27 15.01 22.75 -0.89
C PRO A 27 14.11 21.57 -0.45
N SER A 28 12.81 21.82 -0.26
CA SER A 28 11.88 20.83 0.32
C SER A 28 10.87 20.28 -0.67
N VAL A 29 10.87 20.72 -1.93
CA VAL A 29 10.02 20.18 -3.00
C VAL A 29 10.74 20.26 -4.34
N SER A 30 10.51 19.28 -5.22
CA SER A 30 10.98 19.31 -6.60
C SER A 30 10.03 18.55 -7.52
N VAL A 31 9.89 19.06 -8.74
CA VAL A 31 9.17 18.42 -9.84
C VAL A 31 10.12 18.32 -11.02
N VAL A 32 10.36 17.11 -11.46
CA VAL A 32 11.29 16.81 -12.55
C VAL A 32 10.65 15.85 -13.57
N ARG A 33 11.16 15.88 -14.79
CA ARG A 33 10.81 14.92 -15.83
C ARG A 33 11.75 13.73 -15.74
N PHE A 34 11.23 12.52 -15.98
CA PHE A 34 12.09 11.33 -16.03
C PHE A 34 13.11 11.39 -17.15
N GLU A 35 12.74 12.04 -18.27
CA GLU A 35 13.59 12.23 -19.44
C GLU A 35 14.83 13.10 -19.16
N ASP A 36 14.77 13.98 -18.14
CA ASP A 36 15.87 14.85 -17.76
C ASP A 36 16.88 14.16 -16.83
N MET A 37 16.55 12.97 -16.31
CA MET A 37 17.40 12.24 -15.38
C MET A 37 18.46 11.42 -16.11
N LYS A 38 19.70 11.53 -15.66
CA LYS A 38 20.76 10.66 -16.16
C LYS A 38 20.65 9.27 -15.55
N HIS A 39 20.67 8.26 -16.40
CA HIS A 39 20.79 6.86 -16.03
C HIS A 39 22.28 6.50 -16.08
N SER A 40 22.94 6.44 -14.94
CA SER A 40 24.30 5.92 -14.86
C SER A 40 24.28 4.46 -14.40
N GLY A 41 24.93 3.57 -15.13
CA GLY A 41 24.96 2.14 -14.87
C GLY A 41 25.61 1.70 -13.54
N ASP A 42 26.19 2.63 -12.77
CA ASP A 42 26.85 2.38 -11.49
C ASP A 42 25.96 2.63 -10.26
N HIS A 43 24.65 2.78 -10.41
CA HIS A 43 23.78 3.04 -9.28
C HIS A 43 23.42 1.77 -8.52
N PRO A 44 23.30 1.86 -7.17
CA PRO A 44 22.83 0.73 -6.38
C PRO A 44 21.43 0.34 -6.81
N THR A 45 21.17 -0.96 -6.83
CA THR A 45 19.88 -1.55 -7.22
C THR A 45 18.77 -1.28 -6.22
N SER A 46 19.06 -0.64 -5.08
CA SER A 46 18.06 -0.29 -4.08
C SER A 46 18.39 1.01 -3.34
N TRP A 47 17.33 1.80 -3.08
CA TRP A 47 17.39 3.14 -2.49
C TRP A 47 16.38 3.26 -1.36
N VAL A 48 16.68 4.16 -0.40
CA VAL A 48 15.73 4.61 0.63
C VAL A 48 15.71 6.12 0.57
N LEU A 49 14.53 6.71 0.34
CA LEU A 49 14.34 8.16 0.28
C LEU A 49 13.78 8.66 1.61
N ASP A 50 14.31 9.76 2.15
CA ASP A 50 13.79 10.39 3.38
C ASP A 50 12.70 11.45 3.09
N PHE A 51 12.12 11.41 1.92
CA PHE A 51 11.06 12.28 1.44
C PHE A 51 10.01 11.50 0.66
N TYR A 52 8.83 12.09 0.53
CA TYR A 52 7.75 11.54 -0.30
C TYR A 52 8.12 11.61 -1.78
N ALA A 53 7.70 10.60 -2.53
CA ALA A 53 7.84 10.60 -3.97
C ALA A 53 6.54 10.11 -4.65
N ILE A 54 6.11 10.84 -5.66
CA ILE A 54 4.96 10.51 -6.51
C ILE A 54 5.47 10.50 -7.95
N ALA A 55 5.41 9.33 -8.58
CA ALA A 55 5.86 9.14 -9.95
C ALA A 55 4.66 8.86 -10.87
N LEU A 56 4.49 9.66 -11.91
CA LEU A 56 3.57 9.41 -13.02
C LEU A 56 4.41 9.06 -14.23
N LYS A 57 4.32 7.81 -14.69
CA LYS A 57 5.08 7.28 -15.82
C LYS A 57 4.17 7.02 -16.98
N HIS A 58 4.59 7.45 -18.18
CA HIS A 58 3.94 7.19 -19.45
C HIS A 58 4.68 6.07 -20.21
N ASN A 59 3.99 5.36 -21.06
CA ASN A 59 4.56 4.34 -21.96
C ASN A 59 5.48 3.35 -21.24
N PHE A 60 5.04 2.88 -20.08
CA PHE A 60 5.84 1.97 -19.27
C PHE A 60 5.67 0.53 -19.78
N HIS A 61 6.42 0.16 -20.82
CA HIS A 61 6.47 -1.21 -21.38
C HIS A 61 7.22 -2.19 -20.46
N ALA A 62 7.12 -2.06 -19.16
CA ALA A 62 7.67 -3.04 -18.25
C ALA A 62 6.62 -4.09 -17.95
N LYS A 63 6.92 -5.35 -18.29
CA LYS A 63 6.13 -6.49 -17.83
C LYS A 63 6.27 -6.63 -16.32
N LEU A 64 5.40 -5.96 -15.58
CA LEU A 64 5.28 -6.17 -14.15
C LEU A 64 4.64 -7.54 -13.93
N LYS A 65 5.44 -8.51 -13.48
CA LYS A 65 4.92 -9.80 -13.03
C LYS A 65 4.16 -9.59 -11.72
N TYR A 66 2.85 -9.72 -11.78
CA TYR A 66 2.00 -9.78 -10.62
C TYR A 66 1.57 -11.25 -10.42
N GLY A 67 2.20 -11.95 -9.49
CA GLY A 67 2.02 -13.40 -9.34
C GLY A 67 2.45 -14.14 -10.61
N GLN A 68 1.57 -14.99 -11.16
CA GLN A 68 1.80 -15.70 -12.42
C GLN A 68 1.24 -14.98 -13.67
N GLN A 69 0.58 -13.82 -13.49
CA GLN A 69 0.00 -13.07 -14.61
C GLN A 69 0.93 -11.93 -15.04
N VAL A 70 1.17 -11.87 -16.35
CA VAL A 70 1.86 -10.76 -17.01
C VAL A 70 0.79 -9.75 -17.40
N TYR A 71 0.85 -8.55 -16.85
CA TYR A 71 -0.01 -7.44 -17.27
C TYR A 71 0.74 -6.62 -18.30
N ASP A 72 0.17 -6.52 -19.47
CA ASP A 72 0.61 -5.62 -20.53
C ASP A 72 -0.11 -4.28 -20.27
N PHE A 73 0.65 -3.26 -19.88
CA PHE A 73 0.10 -1.94 -19.62
C PHE A 73 0.61 -1.01 -20.71
N ASP A 74 -0.25 -0.71 -21.65
CA ASP A 74 -0.01 0.31 -22.69
C ASP A 74 -0.33 1.74 -22.18
N GLU A 75 -0.80 1.87 -20.93
CA GLU A 75 -1.33 3.09 -20.33
C GLU A 75 -0.44 3.57 -19.17
N GLY A 76 -0.63 4.80 -18.72
CA GLY A 76 0.16 5.42 -17.68
C GLY A 76 0.05 4.72 -16.32
N THR A 77 1.13 4.74 -15.55
CA THR A 77 1.17 4.20 -14.20
C THR A 77 1.57 5.26 -13.19
N MET A 78 0.96 5.22 -12.00
CA MET A 78 1.32 6.10 -10.89
C MET A 78 1.72 5.31 -9.66
N THR A 79 2.84 5.72 -9.04
CA THR A 79 3.35 5.12 -7.81
C THR A 79 3.56 6.18 -6.75
N PHE A 80 3.36 5.78 -5.49
CA PHE A 80 3.47 6.62 -4.31
C PHE A 80 4.42 5.98 -3.34
N MET A 81 5.28 6.78 -2.73
CA MET A 81 6.29 6.30 -1.78
C MET A 81 6.38 7.24 -0.60
N ALA A 82 6.27 6.69 0.61
CA ALA A 82 6.53 7.41 1.85
C ALA A 82 8.02 7.46 2.18
N PRO A 83 8.47 8.42 3.02
CA PRO A 83 9.82 8.44 3.55
C PRO A 83 10.20 7.12 4.23
N GLY A 84 11.42 6.64 4.01
CA GLY A 84 11.96 5.42 4.62
C GLY A 84 11.60 4.13 3.89
N GLN A 85 10.78 4.16 2.85
CA GLN A 85 10.51 2.96 2.03
C GLN A 85 11.71 2.59 1.15
N LYS A 86 11.96 1.28 1.07
CA LYS A 86 13.00 0.73 0.20
C LYS A 86 12.46 0.58 -1.22
N ILE A 87 13.16 1.19 -2.18
CA ILE A 87 12.89 1.04 -3.60
C ILE A 87 13.95 0.09 -4.18
N GLY A 88 13.52 -1.02 -4.76
CA GLY A 88 14.37 -1.86 -5.61
C GLY A 88 14.02 -1.57 -7.07
N VAL A 89 15.02 -1.30 -7.90
CA VAL A 89 14.83 -1.20 -9.35
C VAL A 89 15.68 -2.29 -9.97
N GLU A 90 15.04 -3.30 -10.52
CA GLU A 90 15.71 -4.28 -11.37
C GLU A 90 15.78 -3.70 -12.78
N TYR A 91 16.99 -3.42 -13.23
CA TYR A 91 17.25 -3.01 -14.61
C TYR A 91 17.56 -4.26 -15.44
N ASP A 92 16.84 -4.43 -16.52
CA ASP A 92 17.26 -5.33 -17.60
C ASP A 92 18.24 -4.55 -18.50
N GLU A 93 19.51 -4.92 -18.48
CA GLU A 93 20.55 -4.26 -19.29
C GLU A 93 20.28 -4.33 -20.81
N ALA A 94 19.37 -5.22 -21.24
CA ALA A 94 19.05 -5.42 -22.64
C ALA A 94 17.99 -4.44 -23.17
N THR A 95 17.26 -3.75 -22.31
CA THR A 95 16.17 -2.85 -22.75
C THR A 95 16.45 -1.43 -22.27
N PRO A 96 16.71 -0.46 -23.16
CA PRO A 96 16.80 0.95 -22.79
C PRO A 96 15.50 1.38 -22.12
N LEU A 97 15.57 1.80 -20.87
CA LEU A 97 14.42 2.30 -20.12
C LEU A 97 14.09 3.73 -20.66
N GLU A 98 13.26 3.80 -21.67
CA GLU A 98 12.64 5.06 -22.08
C GLU A 98 11.54 5.43 -21.07
N HIS A 99 11.95 5.95 -19.92
CA HIS A 99 11.00 6.47 -18.95
C HIS A 99 10.64 7.89 -19.32
N SER A 100 9.37 8.13 -19.62
CA SER A 100 8.81 9.46 -19.75
C SER A 100 7.81 9.72 -18.61
N GLY A 101 7.59 10.99 -18.30
CA GLY A 101 6.63 11.40 -17.30
C GLY A 101 7.20 12.26 -16.19
N TRP A 102 6.54 12.27 -15.03
CA TRP A 102 6.79 13.19 -13.94
C TRP A 102 7.22 12.48 -12.66
N LEU A 103 8.14 13.08 -11.94
CA LEU A 103 8.46 12.76 -10.56
C LEU A 103 8.30 14.02 -9.70
N LEU A 104 7.34 13.98 -8.79
CA LEU A 104 7.17 14.96 -7.71
C LEU A 104 7.77 14.37 -6.43
N ILE A 105 8.75 15.06 -5.86
CA ILE A 105 9.37 14.70 -4.57
C ILE A 105 9.22 15.87 -3.60
N PHE A 106 8.90 15.59 -2.35
CA PHE A 106 8.78 16.61 -1.32
C PHE A 106 9.08 16.06 0.07
N HIS A 107 9.81 16.86 0.85
CA HIS A 107 10.13 16.56 2.24
C HIS A 107 8.90 16.79 3.12
N ALA A 108 8.78 16.06 4.24
CA ALA A 108 7.67 16.25 5.18
C ALA A 108 7.54 17.69 5.68
N ASP A 109 8.68 18.40 5.80
CA ASP A 109 8.73 19.79 6.23
C ASP A 109 8.03 20.75 5.25
N PHE A 110 7.93 20.38 3.96
CA PHE A 110 7.16 21.17 2.99
C PHE A 110 5.67 21.25 3.33
N LEU A 111 5.16 20.24 4.05
CA LEU A 111 3.77 20.22 4.49
C LEU A 111 3.55 20.91 5.84
N TRP A 112 4.61 21.33 6.50
CA TRP A 112 4.52 21.88 7.85
C TRP A 112 3.60 23.11 7.90
N ASN A 113 2.87 23.28 9.03
CA ASN A 113 1.86 24.31 9.25
C ASN A 113 0.65 24.27 8.31
N THR A 114 0.42 23.14 7.62
CA THR A 114 -0.76 22.93 6.77
C THR A 114 -1.58 21.74 7.23
N PRO A 115 -2.90 21.67 6.91
CA PRO A 115 -3.72 20.50 7.19
C PRO A 115 -3.19 19.22 6.53
N MET A 116 -2.49 19.35 5.41
CA MET A 116 -1.91 18.22 4.66
C MET A 116 -0.86 17.46 5.48
N ALA A 117 -0.13 18.10 6.40
CA ALA A 117 0.84 17.42 7.26
C ALA A 117 0.24 16.26 8.08
N LYS A 118 -1.05 16.36 8.44
CA LYS A 118 -1.79 15.29 9.12
C LYS A 118 -2.47 14.34 8.14
N ARG A 119 -3.05 14.88 7.06
CA ARG A 119 -3.82 14.11 6.08
C ARG A 119 -2.97 13.19 5.22
N ILE A 120 -1.72 13.55 4.92
CA ILE A 120 -0.82 12.74 4.08
C ILE A 120 -0.69 11.30 4.59
N ARG A 121 -0.69 11.10 5.91
CA ARG A 121 -0.57 9.80 6.57
C ARG A 121 -1.85 8.95 6.49
N GLN A 122 -2.96 9.53 6.05
CA GLN A 122 -4.25 8.83 5.91
C GLN A 122 -4.40 8.19 4.53
N TYR A 123 -3.56 8.57 3.57
CA TYR A 123 -3.53 7.99 2.24
C TYR A 123 -2.75 6.67 2.28
N GLU A 124 -3.49 5.56 2.42
CA GLU A 124 -2.94 4.19 2.58
C GLU A 124 -2.02 3.78 1.41
N PHE A 125 -2.20 4.37 0.23
CA PHE A 125 -1.43 4.01 -0.97
C PHE A 125 0.04 4.49 -0.94
N PHE A 126 0.44 5.35 0.00
CA PHE A 126 1.86 5.63 0.23
C PHE A 126 2.62 4.45 0.86
N ASP A 127 1.88 3.51 1.48
CA ASP A 127 2.43 2.30 2.08
C ASP A 127 2.27 1.06 1.17
N TYR A 128 1.78 1.25 -0.06
CA TYR A 128 1.65 0.16 -1.02
C TYR A 128 3.02 -0.23 -1.60
N ALA A 129 3.16 -1.49 -1.98
CA ALA A 129 4.35 -1.94 -2.68
C ALA A 129 4.40 -1.38 -4.12
N VAL A 130 5.58 -1.28 -4.70
CA VAL A 130 5.76 -0.71 -6.07
C VAL A 130 4.97 -1.49 -7.13
N ASN A 131 4.79 -2.78 -6.93
CA ASN A 131 3.97 -3.64 -7.80
C ASN A 131 2.46 -3.43 -7.63
N GLU A 132 2.03 -2.63 -6.66
CA GLU A 132 0.64 -2.23 -6.42
C GLU A 132 0.35 -0.83 -6.98
N ALA A 133 1.04 -0.47 -8.04
CA ALA A 133 0.89 0.80 -8.72
C ALA A 133 -0.56 1.07 -9.13
N LEU A 134 -0.92 2.33 -9.19
CA LEU A 134 -2.18 2.77 -9.78
C LEU A 134 -2.05 2.75 -11.31
N PHE A 135 -2.93 2.00 -11.96
CA PHE A 135 -3.04 1.96 -13.42
C PHE A 135 -4.14 2.90 -13.88
N LEU A 136 -3.79 3.73 -14.84
CA LEU A 136 -4.62 4.83 -15.30
C LEU A 136 -5.24 4.49 -16.64
N SER A 137 -6.49 4.87 -16.84
CA SER A 137 -7.05 5.00 -18.18
C SER A 137 -6.50 6.26 -18.86
N GLU A 138 -6.60 6.35 -20.19
CA GLU A 138 -6.17 7.51 -20.94
C GLU A 138 -6.74 8.84 -20.38
N GLN A 139 -8.04 8.86 -20.05
CA GLN A 139 -8.69 10.04 -19.47
C GLN A 139 -8.16 10.39 -18.07
N GLU A 140 -7.87 9.38 -17.24
CA GLU A 140 -7.33 9.57 -15.90
C GLU A 140 -5.89 10.07 -15.95
N GLU A 141 -5.11 9.56 -16.91
CA GLU A 141 -3.74 10.00 -17.17
C GLU A 141 -3.69 11.46 -17.58
N VAL A 142 -4.57 11.90 -18.50
CA VAL A 142 -4.69 13.31 -18.90
C VAL A 142 -4.93 14.21 -17.68
N ILE A 143 -5.88 13.86 -16.82
CA ILE A 143 -6.20 14.65 -15.61
C ILE A 143 -4.98 14.79 -14.71
N LEU A 144 -4.30 13.67 -14.41
CA LEU A 144 -3.16 13.69 -13.49
C LEU A 144 -1.95 14.39 -14.10
N ASN A 145 -1.74 14.24 -15.42
CA ASN A 145 -0.68 14.93 -16.13
C ASN A 145 -0.88 16.47 -16.12
N GLU A 146 -2.10 16.96 -16.27
CA GLU A 146 -2.40 18.39 -16.17
C GLU A 146 -2.10 18.94 -14.77
N ILE A 147 -2.44 18.20 -13.72
CA ILE A 147 -2.14 18.59 -12.34
C ILE A 147 -0.61 18.63 -12.13
N MET A 148 0.12 17.59 -12.56
CA MET A 148 1.57 17.55 -12.46
C MET A 148 2.25 18.68 -13.24
N LEU A 149 1.73 18.99 -14.43
CA LEU A 149 2.18 20.13 -15.22
C LEU A 149 1.98 21.47 -14.50
N ASN A 150 0.82 21.66 -13.84
CA ASN A 150 0.53 22.87 -13.08
C ASN A 150 1.43 23.00 -11.85
N ILE A 151 1.68 21.92 -11.12
CA ILE A 151 2.67 21.90 -10.01
C ILE A 151 4.07 22.25 -10.57
N GLY A 152 4.47 21.65 -11.70
CA GLY A 152 5.76 21.91 -12.32
C GLY A 152 5.94 23.39 -12.76
N LYS A 153 4.89 24.00 -13.32
CA LYS A 153 4.90 25.42 -13.68
C LYS A 153 5.05 26.31 -12.45
N GLU A 154 4.34 25.99 -11.36
CA GLU A 154 4.45 26.75 -10.11
C GLU A 154 5.81 26.57 -9.47
N TYR A 155 6.36 25.37 -9.45
CA TYR A 155 7.69 25.07 -8.94
C TYR A 155 8.80 25.86 -9.66
N GLN A 156 8.66 26.11 -10.98
CA GLN A 156 9.67 26.84 -11.78
C GLN A 156 9.56 28.37 -11.66
N ARG A 157 8.50 28.89 -11.03
CA ARG A 157 8.38 30.35 -10.79
C ARG A 157 9.29 30.79 -9.66
N SER A 158 9.45 32.12 -9.54
CA SER A 158 10.11 32.69 -8.36
C SER A 158 9.33 32.33 -7.10
N VAL A 159 10.04 31.78 -6.11
CA VAL A 159 9.43 31.38 -4.83
C VAL A 159 8.90 32.62 -4.10
N ASP A 160 7.63 32.58 -3.71
CA ASP A 160 6.95 33.61 -2.93
C ASP A 160 6.12 32.97 -1.78
N GLU A 161 5.41 33.80 -1.01
CA GLU A 161 4.60 33.36 0.13
C GLU A 161 3.42 32.46 -0.26
N PHE A 162 2.98 32.45 -1.53
CA PHE A 162 1.85 31.66 -2.04
C PHE A 162 2.28 30.32 -2.63
N THR A 163 3.55 30.19 -3.04
CA THR A 163 4.06 28.99 -3.73
C THR A 163 3.75 27.69 -2.98
N GLN A 164 3.99 27.64 -1.67
CA GLN A 164 3.68 26.47 -0.85
C GLN A 164 2.19 26.13 -0.89
N HIS A 165 1.32 27.12 -0.70
CA HIS A 165 -0.13 26.91 -0.66
C HIS A 165 -0.69 26.44 -2.01
N ILE A 166 -0.19 27.01 -3.11
CA ILE A 166 -0.61 26.64 -4.46
C ILE A 166 -0.20 25.20 -4.75
N ILE A 167 1.05 24.82 -4.50
CA ILE A 167 1.53 23.45 -4.71
C ILE A 167 0.77 22.45 -3.83
N ILE A 168 0.53 22.77 -2.56
CA ILE A 168 -0.24 21.90 -1.66
C ILE A 168 -1.69 21.75 -2.13
N GLY A 169 -2.33 22.81 -2.58
CA GLY A 169 -3.68 22.75 -3.14
C GLY A 169 -3.77 21.80 -4.36
N GLN A 170 -2.79 21.89 -5.27
CA GLN A 170 -2.70 20.97 -6.41
C GLN A 170 -2.40 19.53 -5.96
N LEU A 171 -1.54 19.35 -4.96
CA LEU A 171 -1.23 18.05 -4.37
C LEU A 171 -2.49 17.42 -3.73
N GLU A 172 -3.32 18.21 -3.03
CA GLU A 172 -4.60 17.73 -2.47
C GLU A 172 -5.54 17.20 -3.56
N VAL A 173 -5.67 17.92 -4.66
CA VAL A 173 -6.48 17.50 -5.82
C VAL A 173 -5.90 16.21 -6.43
N LEU A 174 -4.58 16.14 -6.63
CA LEU A 174 -3.91 14.96 -7.16
C LEU A 174 -4.18 13.72 -6.30
N LEU A 175 -4.01 13.84 -4.97
CA LEU A 175 -4.20 12.73 -4.04
C LEU A 175 -5.68 12.30 -3.96
N ALA A 176 -6.63 13.24 -4.07
CA ALA A 176 -8.06 12.92 -4.13
C ALA A 176 -8.43 12.13 -5.39
N TYR A 177 -7.86 12.49 -6.56
CA TYR A 177 -8.03 11.71 -7.78
C TYR A 177 -7.37 10.33 -7.67
N ALA A 178 -6.17 10.24 -7.12
CA ALA A 178 -5.49 8.97 -6.90
C ALA A 178 -6.32 8.02 -6.02
N GLU A 179 -6.89 8.52 -4.92
CA GLU A 179 -7.77 7.73 -4.06
C GLU A 179 -9.02 7.22 -4.81
N ARG A 180 -9.64 8.11 -5.62
CA ARG A 180 -10.79 7.74 -6.46
C ARG A 180 -10.43 6.66 -7.47
N PHE A 181 -9.27 6.79 -8.13
CA PHE A 181 -8.84 5.86 -9.17
C PHE A 181 -8.39 4.51 -8.59
N TYR A 182 -7.77 4.47 -7.40
CA TYR A 182 -7.55 3.21 -6.68
C TYR A 182 -8.86 2.49 -6.34
N LYS A 183 -9.88 3.22 -5.85
CA LYS A 183 -11.21 2.63 -5.59
C LYS A 183 -11.83 2.07 -6.88
N ARG A 184 -11.74 2.80 -8.00
CA ARG A 184 -12.15 2.31 -9.31
C ARG A 184 -11.36 1.04 -9.69
N GLN A 185 -10.03 1.06 -9.56
CA GLN A 185 -9.15 -0.06 -9.88
C GLN A 185 -9.53 -1.32 -9.08
N PHE A 186 -9.78 -1.19 -7.79
CA PHE A 186 -10.26 -2.30 -6.96
C PHE A 186 -11.61 -2.85 -7.43
N PHE A 187 -12.49 -1.96 -7.89
CA PHE A 187 -13.82 -2.36 -8.34
C PHE A 187 -13.81 -2.99 -9.75
N THR A 188 -13.04 -2.45 -10.68
CA THR A 188 -13.03 -2.92 -12.10
C THR A 188 -12.23 -4.20 -12.31
N ARG A 189 -11.26 -4.50 -11.46
CA ARG A 189 -10.50 -5.77 -11.49
C ARG A 189 -11.26 -6.94 -10.86
N ARG A 190 -12.56 -7.01 -11.06
CA ARG A 190 -13.46 -8.00 -10.43
C ARG A 190 -13.01 -9.46 -10.62
N ILE A 191 -12.43 -9.83 -11.76
CA ILE A 191 -12.02 -11.22 -12.03
C ILE A 191 -10.79 -11.58 -11.18
N SER A 192 -9.76 -10.75 -11.16
CA SER A 192 -8.58 -10.99 -10.29
C SER A 192 -8.92 -10.81 -8.80
N ASN A 193 -9.92 -10.00 -8.48
CA ASN A 193 -10.37 -9.79 -7.11
C ASN A 193 -11.20 -10.97 -6.56
N HIS A 194 -11.90 -11.70 -7.41
CA HIS A 194 -12.57 -12.95 -7.02
C HIS A 194 -11.52 -14.02 -6.63
N ASP A 195 -10.41 -14.09 -7.37
CA ASP A 195 -9.28 -14.95 -7.04
C ASP A 195 -8.64 -14.57 -5.69
N VAL A 196 -8.54 -13.27 -5.39
CA VAL A 196 -8.01 -12.81 -4.08
C VAL A 196 -8.94 -13.20 -2.94
N LEU A 197 -10.26 -13.07 -3.10
CA LEU A 197 -11.21 -13.47 -2.06
C LEU A 197 -11.20 -14.99 -1.85
N SER A 198 -11.17 -15.80 -2.92
CA SER A 198 -11.08 -17.26 -2.83
C SER A 198 -9.77 -17.68 -2.15
N ARG A 199 -8.65 -17.09 -2.53
CA ARG A 199 -7.34 -17.34 -1.91
C ARG A 199 -7.29 -16.87 -0.46
N LEU A 200 -7.95 -15.75 -0.13
CA LEU A 200 -8.09 -15.30 1.27
C LEU A 200 -8.82 -16.34 2.10
N GLU A 201 -9.93 -16.88 1.58
CA GLU A 201 -10.68 -17.93 2.25
C GLU A 201 -9.83 -19.20 2.44
N GLU A 202 -9.06 -19.61 1.44
CA GLU A 202 -8.13 -20.74 1.52
C GLU A 202 -7.06 -20.48 2.61
N VAL A 203 -6.39 -19.34 2.59
CA VAL A 203 -5.37 -18.98 3.57
C VAL A 203 -5.95 -18.94 4.99
N LEU A 204 -7.14 -18.37 5.16
CA LEU A 204 -7.81 -18.35 6.45
C LEU A 204 -8.23 -19.74 6.88
N ASN A 205 -8.82 -20.56 5.98
CA ASN A 205 -9.21 -21.94 6.30
C ASN A 205 -8.00 -22.75 6.77
N GLU A 206 -6.90 -22.69 6.06
CA GLU A 206 -5.66 -23.38 6.42
C GLU A 206 -5.07 -22.88 7.74
N SER A 207 -5.04 -21.55 7.95
CA SER A 207 -4.51 -20.94 9.17
C SER A 207 -5.31 -21.30 10.42
N PHE A 208 -6.62 -21.52 10.28
CA PHE A 208 -7.51 -21.86 11.37
C PHE A 208 -7.70 -23.38 11.56
N LEU A 209 -6.92 -24.24 10.88
CA LEU A 209 -6.79 -25.64 11.27
C LEU A 209 -6.15 -25.70 12.68
N GLN A 210 -6.65 -26.61 13.52
CA GLN A 210 -6.24 -26.70 14.92
C GLN A 210 -4.73 -26.88 15.08
N GLU A 211 -4.09 -27.63 14.21
CA GLU A 211 -2.63 -27.81 14.19
C GLU A 211 -1.87 -26.51 13.97
N ASN A 212 -2.35 -25.67 13.07
CA ASN A 212 -1.74 -24.38 12.76
C ASN A 212 -1.98 -23.35 13.84
N LEU A 213 -3.16 -23.30 14.44
CA LEU A 213 -3.48 -22.42 15.56
C LEU A 213 -2.61 -22.70 16.79
N VAL A 214 -2.40 -23.98 17.13
CA VAL A 214 -1.55 -24.39 18.25
C VAL A 214 -0.08 -24.04 17.98
N ALA A 215 0.38 -24.20 16.74
CA ALA A 215 1.78 -23.97 16.37
C ALA A 215 2.12 -22.49 16.15
N LYS A 216 1.22 -21.71 15.56
CA LYS A 216 1.50 -20.36 15.03
C LYS A 216 0.62 -19.26 15.63
N GLY A 217 -0.45 -19.62 16.36
CA GLY A 217 -1.46 -18.70 16.88
C GLY A 217 -2.39 -18.12 15.80
N ILE A 218 -3.14 -17.08 16.18
CA ILE A 218 -4.07 -16.37 15.27
C ILE A 218 -3.26 -15.67 14.17
N PRO A 219 -3.60 -15.86 12.87
CA PRO A 219 -2.88 -15.23 11.78
C PRO A 219 -2.96 -13.71 11.87
N SER A 220 -1.83 -13.04 11.69
CA SER A 220 -1.75 -11.58 11.62
C SER A 220 -2.15 -11.08 10.22
N VAL A 221 -2.52 -9.78 10.13
CA VAL A 221 -2.78 -9.12 8.83
C VAL A 221 -1.55 -9.22 7.91
N VAL A 222 -0.35 -9.07 8.48
CA VAL A 222 0.92 -9.17 7.74
C VAL A 222 1.08 -10.57 7.14
N PHE A 223 0.88 -11.62 7.94
CA PHE A 223 0.96 -13.00 7.47
C PHE A 223 -0.01 -13.28 6.31
N VAL A 224 -1.28 -12.84 6.44
CA VAL A 224 -2.30 -13.04 5.40
C VAL A 224 -1.92 -12.28 4.12
N ALA A 225 -1.43 -11.06 4.25
CA ALA A 225 -1.01 -10.25 3.11
C ALA A 225 0.21 -10.85 2.39
N GLU A 226 1.21 -11.33 3.14
CA GLU A 226 2.38 -12.04 2.60
C GLU A 226 1.98 -13.32 1.85
N ALA A 227 1.05 -14.12 2.40
CA ALA A 227 0.56 -15.32 1.75
C ALA A 227 -0.17 -15.03 0.43
N LEU A 228 -0.75 -13.83 0.30
CA LEU A 228 -1.40 -13.36 -0.92
C LEU A 228 -0.46 -12.57 -1.85
N ASN A 229 0.81 -12.36 -1.46
CA ASN A 229 1.81 -11.55 -2.16
C ASN A 229 1.39 -10.10 -2.40
N VAL A 230 0.76 -9.48 -1.40
CA VAL A 230 0.34 -8.06 -1.40
C VAL A 230 0.75 -7.37 -0.11
N SER A 231 0.77 -6.04 -0.11
CA SER A 231 0.99 -5.28 1.13
C SER A 231 -0.24 -5.33 2.05
N PRO A 232 -0.07 -5.25 3.38
CA PRO A 232 -1.18 -5.24 4.34
C PRO A 232 -2.19 -4.12 4.09
N ASN A 233 -1.72 -2.94 3.71
CA ASN A 233 -2.57 -1.79 3.44
C ASN A 233 -3.34 -1.93 2.13
N TYR A 234 -2.69 -2.43 1.07
CA TYR A 234 -3.36 -2.75 -0.19
C TYR A 234 -4.46 -3.79 0.00
N LEU A 235 -4.17 -4.90 0.69
CA LEU A 235 -5.16 -5.93 0.99
C LEU A 235 -6.35 -5.37 1.77
N SER A 236 -6.09 -4.55 2.79
CA SER A 236 -7.16 -3.92 3.59
C SER A 236 -8.01 -2.96 2.77
N GLY A 237 -7.41 -2.14 1.90
CA GLY A 237 -8.12 -1.23 0.99
C GLY A 237 -8.98 -2.00 -0.02
N LEU A 238 -8.42 -3.05 -0.62
CA LEU A 238 -9.12 -3.95 -1.54
C LEU A 238 -10.34 -4.59 -0.86
N LEU A 239 -10.14 -5.24 0.29
CA LEU A 239 -11.21 -5.93 1.02
C LEU A 239 -12.30 -4.97 1.51
N LYS A 240 -11.95 -3.78 2.00
CA LYS A 240 -12.92 -2.74 2.36
C LYS A 240 -13.80 -2.34 1.16
N THR A 241 -13.20 -2.22 -0.03
CA THR A 241 -13.93 -1.86 -1.25
C THR A 241 -14.85 -2.98 -1.71
N LEU A 242 -14.39 -4.25 -1.64
CA LEU A 242 -15.16 -5.39 -2.15
C LEU A 242 -16.23 -5.89 -1.17
N THR A 243 -15.93 -5.88 0.13
CA THR A 243 -16.75 -6.55 1.17
C THR A 243 -17.25 -5.61 2.26
N GLY A 244 -16.78 -4.36 2.28
CA GLY A 244 -17.03 -3.41 3.37
C GLY A 244 -16.22 -3.70 4.65
N LYS A 245 -15.35 -4.72 4.67
CA LYS A 245 -14.62 -5.19 5.85
C LYS A 245 -13.12 -5.14 5.63
N SER A 246 -12.33 -4.76 6.65
CA SER A 246 -10.87 -4.83 6.60
C SER A 246 -10.37 -6.27 6.74
N THR A 247 -9.09 -6.53 6.41
CA THR A 247 -8.44 -7.83 6.61
C THR A 247 -8.60 -8.35 8.04
N GLN A 248 -8.40 -7.47 9.04
CA GLN A 248 -8.58 -7.81 10.45
C GLN A 248 -10.02 -8.26 10.77
N HIS A 249 -11.02 -7.67 10.13
CA HIS A 249 -12.41 -8.11 10.31
C HIS A 249 -12.65 -9.50 9.73
N HIS A 250 -12.09 -9.83 8.57
CA HIS A 250 -12.19 -11.17 7.99
C HIS A 250 -11.52 -12.23 8.87
N ILE A 251 -10.33 -11.94 9.42
CA ILE A 251 -9.65 -12.83 10.37
C ILE A 251 -10.51 -13.05 11.61
N HIS A 252 -11.07 -11.97 12.21
CA HIS A 252 -11.92 -12.09 13.39
C HIS A 252 -13.22 -12.82 13.10
N ASP A 253 -13.87 -12.60 11.96
CA ASP A 253 -15.11 -13.29 11.59
C ASP A 253 -14.83 -14.79 11.47
N LYS A 254 -13.75 -15.21 10.82
CA LYS A 254 -13.34 -16.61 10.73
C LYS A 254 -13.05 -17.22 12.10
N LEU A 255 -12.32 -16.50 12.96
CA LEU A 255 -12.04 -16.90 14.34
C LEU A 255 -13.34 -17.18 15.13
N ILE A 256 -14.32 -16.30 15.02
CA ILE A 256 -15.61 -16.43 15.69
C ILE A 256 -16.40 -17.62 15.15
N ASP A 257 -16.35 -17.90 13.86
CA ASP A 257 -17.03 -19.07 13.28
C ASP A 257 -16.41 -20.38 13.79
N VAL A 258 -15.08 -20.46 13.87
CA VAL A 258 -14.39 -21.62 14.50
C VAL A 258 -14.74 -21.73 15.97
N ALA A 259 -14.76 -20.61 16.72
CA ALA A 259 -15.13 -20.57 18.13
C ALA A 259 -16.58 -21.06 18.37
N LYS A 260 -17.52 -20.61 17.53
CA LYS A 260 -18.92 -21.08 17.60
C LYS A 260 -19.01 -22.58 17.39
N ASN A 261 -18.30 -23.11 16.40
CA ASN A 261 -18.27 -24.55 16.15
C ASN A 261 -17.74 -25.30 17.36
N MET A 262 -16.58 -24.90 17.92
CA MET A 262 -16.01 -25.56 19.09
C MET A 262 -16.93 -25.48 20.32
N LEU A 263 -17.55 -24.34 20.57
CA LEU A 263 -18.47 -24.14 21.69
C LEU A 263 -19.72 -24.98 21.59
N SER A 264 -20.22 -25.28 20.37
CA SER A 264 -21.44 -26.05 20.12
C SER A 264 -21.21 -27.57 19.97
N THR A 265 -19.99 -27.97 19.52
CA THR A 265 -19.74 -29.39 19.17
C THR A 265 -18.83 -30.10 20.18
N THR A 266 -18.19 -29.38 21.11
CA THR A 266 -17.26 -29.98 22.06
C THR A 266 -17.65 -29.70 23.51
N GLY A 267 -17.21 -30.57 24.44
CA GLY A 267 -17.34 -30.37 25.88
C GLY A 267 -16.26 -29.48 26.49
N MET A 268 -15.38 -28.85 25.69
CA MET A 268 -14.29 -28.00 26.19
C MET A 268 -14.84 -26.83 26.99
N SER A 269 -14.20 -26.45 28.08
CA SER A 269 -14.53 -25.22 28.79
C SER A 269 -14.26 -23.98 27.93
N VAL A 270 -14.84 -22.84 28.28
CA VAL A 270 -14.59 -21.56 27.55
C VAL A 270 -13.11 -21.20 27.55
N SER A 271 -12.39 -21.52 28.64
CA SER A 271 -10.95 -21.27 28.74
C SER A 271 -10.14 -22.19 27.81
N GLU A 272 -10.49 -23.47 27.75
CA GLU A 272 -9.86 -24.42 26.82
C GLU A 272 -10.10 -24.04 25.36
N VAL A 273 -11.29 -23.59 25.00
CA VAL A 273 -11.58 -23.06 23.67
C VAL A 273 -10.73 -21.82 23.38
N ALA A 274 -10.59 -20.89 24.34
CA ALA A 274 -9.76 -19.70 24.16
C ALA A 274 -8.28 -20.06 23.91
N TYR A 275 -7.72 -20.99 24.69
CA TYR A 275 -6.33 -21.43 24.53
C TYR A 275 -6.12 -22.19 23.21
N SER A 276 -7.04 -23.04 22.83
CA SER A 276 -6.96 -23.78 21.53
C SER A 276 -7.10 -22.88 20.33
N LEU A 277 -7.71 -21.70 20.49
CA LEU A 277 -7.77 -20.64 19.45
C LEU A 277 -6.56 -19.71 19.47
N GLY A 278 -5.57 -19.93 20.34
CA GLY A 278 -4.33 -19.15 20.41
C GLY A 278 -4.42 -17.86 21.23
N PHE A 279 -5.41 -17.74 22.12
CA PHE A 279 -5.44 -16.60 23.07
C PHE A 279 -4.62 -16.89 24.32
N ASP A 280 -3.76 -15.96 24.70
CA ASP A 280 -3.02 -16.03 25.98
C ASP A 280 -3.95 -15.88 27.20
N TYR A 281 -5.05 -15.13 27.03
CA TYR A 281 -5.99 -14.82 28.11
C TYR A 281 -7.44 -15.07 27.67
N PRO A 282 -8.19 -15.99 28.34
CA PRO A 282 -9.59 -16.28 28.03
C PRO A 282 -10.55 -15.09 28.08
N GLN A 283 -10.19 -14.07 28.88
CA GLN A 283 -10.97 -12.83 28.98
C GLN A 283 -10.94 -12.03 27.68
N THR A 284 -9.79 -12.00 26.98
CA THR A 284 -9.64 -11.32 25.68
C THR A 284 -10.51 -11.99 24.62
N PHE A 285 -10.52 -13.34 24.59
CA PHE A 285 -11.42 -14.11 23.75
C PHE A 285 -12.89 -13.79 24.05
N SER A 286 -13.29 -13.86 25.32
CA SER A 286 -14.68 -13.61 25.74
C SER A 286 -15.16 -12.21 25.36
N LYS A 287 -14.29 -11.21 25.48
CA LYS A 287 -14.58 -9.81 25.10
C LYS A 287 -14.76 -9.69 23.58
N LEU A 288 -13.85 -10.27 22.78
CA LEU A 288 -13.94 -10.27 21.34
C LEU A 288 -15.20 -11.02 20.87
N PHE A 289 -15.45 -12.21 21.38
CA PHE A 289 -16.61 -13.04 21.03
C PHE A 289 -17.92 -12.27 21.32
N LYS A 290 -18.05 -11.66 22.51
CA LYS A 290 -19.23 -10.87 22.85
C LYS A 290 -19.40 -9.65 21.95
N SER A 291 -18.33 -8.99 21.58
CA SER A 291 -18.38 -7.82 20.68
C SER A 291 -18.85 -8.17 19.27
N LYS A 292 -18.61 -9.40 18.84
CA LYS A 292 -18.94 -9.88 17.49
C LYS A 292 -20.27 -10.63 17.42
N THR A 293 -20.73 -11.25 18.50
CA THR A 293 -21.93 -12.12 18.53
C THR A 293 -23.06 -11.58 19.41
N THR A 294 -22.82 -10.54 20.22
CA THR A 294 -23.71 -10.05 21.27
C THR A 294 -23.87 -10.97 22.47
N PHE A 295 -23.52 -12.26 22.35
CA PHE A 295 -23.56 -13.26 23.43
C PHE A 295 -22.19 -13.45 24.09
N SER A 296 -22.17 -13.77 25.36
CA SER A 296 -20.94 -14.34 25.96
C SER A 296 -20.71 -15.77 25.43
N PRO A 297 -19.47 -16.28 25.38
CA PRO A 297 -19.20 -17.67 24.97
C PRO A 297 -20.03 -18.71 25.75
N ALA A 298 -20.18 -18.52 27.07
CA ALA A 298 -20.99 -19.39 27.91
C ALA A 298 -22.49 -19.28 27.58
N GLY A 299 -23.00 -18.04 27.37
CA GLY A 299 -24.40 -17.84 26.99
C GLY A 299 -24.70 -18.38 25.58
N PHE A 300 -23.72 -18.26 24.64
CA PHE A 300 -23.84 -18.88 23.31
C PHE A 300 -23.97 -20.40 23.42
N ARG A 301 -23.15 -21.08 24.23
CA ARG A 301 -23.26 -22.52 24.45
C ARG A 301 -24.62 -22.92 25.01
N GLN A 302 -25.14 -22.17 25.99
CA GLN A 302 -26.46 -22.48 26.58
C GLN A 302 -27.62 -22.34 25.61
N SER A 303 -27.46 -21.61 24.50
CA SER A 303 -28.51 -21.51 23.48
C SER A 303 -28.63 -22.76 22.58
N PHE A 304 -27.69 -23.71 22.71
CA PHE A 304 -27.72 -25.01 21.99
C PHE A 304 -28.08 -26.21 22.86
N ASN A 305 -28.14 -26.01 24.17
CA ASN A 305 -28.61 -27.03 25.15
C ASN A 305 -30.01 -26.63 25.61
#